data_fbc216d9cc69de9eee2dcbb6c54fb227
#
_entry.id   fbc216d9cc69de9eee2dcbb6c54fb227
#
_cell.length_a   1.000
_cell.length_b   1.000
_cell.length_c   1.000
_cell.angle_alpha   90.00
_cell.angle_beta   90.00
_cell.angle_gamma   90.00
#
_symmetry.space_group_name_H-M   'P 1'
#
loop_
_entity.id
_entity.type
_entity.pdbx_description
1 polymer ?
#
loop_
_entity_poly.entity_id
_entity_poly.type
_entity_poly.pdbx_seq_one_letter_code
_entity_poly.pdbx_strand_id
1 'polypeptide(L)'
;MRDTKVDMLHGPLAGKLFWFALPIAASSMLQQLFNAADTAVVGKFADAAALAAVGTNGEIVAFIVSLSAGLAVGTNVLLGMCIGKGEKKDIQGVIQTAMVLALAVGLVGLLLGQVVARPILVLIHTPEEILDLAVQYLRIYCLGYPALLVYDFGSAILRSKGDSRRPFLILTFSGFINVGLNLFFVIVCGLGVAGVAVATDLSTLFSAGMVVWWLIRETDAIRLSVESVCFSGKFVGKIVSIGLPAGLQGAVFCLANIFIQSAVNSFGSIAVAGSAISMNYEYFSYYILSACGQAATTFVSQNYAAGNRQRCRRILVLCLVGSVLFDSIVNTPLVIWRQAFSGIFSSETTVIEAACQRMLIVLALGPVCGLYEVPAGVMRGMGYSLRPALMTMLGICLFRIVWVETVFRQVRTLPCLFIVFPITWAITLVLIWGTFRFVAWDKLKGNEGSAA
;
A
#
# COMPACT_ATOMS: atom_id res chain seq x y z
N MET A 1 10.89 -16.99 23.28
CA MET A 1 10.85 -16.25 21.98
C MET A 1 11.59 -14.94 22.17
N ARG A 2 12.62 -14.65 21.33
CA ARG A 2 13.31 -13.35 21.38
C ARG A 2 12.29 -12.25 21.17
N ASP A 3 12.38 -11.20 21.97
CA ASP A 3 11.48 -10.04 21.91
C ASP A 3 11.57 -9.43 20.50
N THR A 4 10.50 -9.62 19.71
CA THR A 4 10.44 -9.16 18.31
C THR A 4 10.10 -7.68 18.22
N LYS A 5 9.82 -7.06 19.35
CA LYS A 5 9.33 -5.68 19.46
C LYS A 5 10.49 -4.70 19.45
N VAL A 6 10.39 -3.69 18.60
CA VAL A 6 11.38 -2.61 18.51
C VAL A 6 10.95 -1.46 19.41
N ASP A 7 11.76 -1.14 20.43
CA ASP A 7 11.56 0.08 21.22
C ASP A 7 11.83 1.31 20.35
N MET A 8 10.80 2.10 20.05
CA MET A 8 10.87 3.25 19.16
C MET A 8 11.29 4.53 19.88
N LEU A 9 11.14 4.58 21.20
CA LEU A 9 11.38 5.79 21.99
C LEU A 9 12.84 5.95 22.41
N HIS A 10 13.59 4.85 22.62
CA HIS A 10 14.94 4.89 23.17
C HIS A 10 15.96 4.20 22.25
N GLY A 11 17.25 4.42 22.49
CA GLY A 11 18.38 3.74 21.83
C GLY A 11 18.62 4.17 20.36
N PRO A 12 19.50 3.46 19.63
CA PRO A 12 19.92 3.84 18.28
C PRO A 12 18.79 3.65 17.27
N LEU A 13 18.60 4.64 16.35
CA LEU A 13 17.49 4.67 15.43
C LEU A 13 17.73 3.88 14.13
N ALA A 14 18.92 4.00 13.53
CA ALA A 14 19.17 3.49 12.19
C ALA A 14 18.89 2.00 12.04
N GLY A 15 19.48 1.16 12.92
CA GLY A 15 19.23 -0.28 12.92
C GLY A 15 17.77 -0.62 13.21
N LYS A 16 17.12 0.12 14.11
CA LYS A 16 15.71 -0.11 14.47
C LYS A 16 14.77 0.21 13.30
N LEU A 17 15.01 1.33 12.60
CA LEU A 17 14.25 1.70 11.41
C LEU A 17 14.43 0.67 10.30
N PHE A 18 15.65 0.23 10.04
CA PHE A 18 15.94 -0.80 9.04
C PHE A 18 15.22 -2.12 9.33
N TRP A 19 15.40 -2.68 10.54
CA TRP A 19 14.78 -3.95 10.92
C TRP A 19 13.26 -3.87 11.07
N PHE A 20 12.69 -2.68 11.20
CA PHE A 20 11.24 -2.47 11.16
C PHE A 20 10.71 -2.31 9.73
N ALA A 21 11.40 -1.58 8.87
CA ALA A 21 10.99 -1.34 7.48
C ALA A 21 11.14 -2.59 6.60
N LEU A 22 12.17 -3.41 6.83
CA LEU A 22 12.47 -4.59 6.01
C LEU A 22 11.30 -5.59 5.94
N PRO A 23 10.65 -6.01 7.03
CA PRO A 23 9.48 -6.89 6.95
C PRO A 23 8.28 -6.23 6.24
N ILE A 24 8.14 -4.89 6.31
CA ILE A 24 7.06 -4.17 5.61
C ILE A 24 7.30 -4.22 4.11
N ALA A 25 8.51 -3.92 3.64
CA ALA A 25 8.86 -4.04 2.23
C ALA A 25 8.68 -5.47 1.72
N ALA A 26 9.20 -6.45 2.47
CA ALA A 26 9.06 -7.86 2.14
C ALA A 26 7.60 -8.32 2.07
N SER A 27 6.72 -7.83 2.97
CA SER A 27 5.28 -8.10 2.92
C SER A 27 4.66 -7.64 1.61
N SER A 28 4.95 -6.41 1.18
CA SER A 28 4.39 -5.86 -0.06
C SER A 28 4.92 -6.59 -1.30
N MET A 29 6.21 -6.95 -1.31
CA MET A 29 6.81 -7.75 -2.38
C MET A 29 6.19 -9.14 -2.48
N LEU A 30 6.01 -9.83 -1.34
CA LEU A 30 5.36 -11.14 -1.30
C LEU A 30 3.90 -11.06 -1.74
N GLN A 31 3.16 -10.05 -1.33
CA GLN A 31 1.79 -9.84 -1.76
C GLN A 31 1.70 -9.70 -3.29
N GLN A 32 2.64 -8.97 -3.90
CA GLN A 32 2.71 -8.86 -5.36
C GLN A 32 3.04 -10.20 -6.04
N LEU A 33 3.94 -10.99 -5.45
CA LEU A 33 4.25 -12.33 -5.96
C LEU A 33 3.06 -13.27 -5.86
N PHE A 34 2.29 -13.23 -4.78
CA PHE A 34 1.07 -14.04 -4.64
C PHE A 34 -0.01 -13.62 -5.65
N ASN A 35 -0.22 -12.32 -5.88
CA ASN A 35 -1.13 -11.83 -6.91
C ASN A 35 -0.71 -12.31 -8.32
N ALA A 36 0.60 -12.30 -8.60
CA ALA A 36 1.12 -12.84 -9.85
C ALA A 36 0.92 -14.36 -9.96
N ALA A 37 1.08 -15.10 -8.87
CA ALA A 37 0.82 -16.55 -8.82
C ALA A 37 -0.67 -16.86 -9.07
N ASP A 38 -1.58 -16.10 -8.47
CA ASP A 38 -3.02 -16.22 -8.70
C ASP A 38 -3.36 -16.06 -10.18
N THR A 39 -2.84 -15.00 -10.81
CA THR A 39 -3.01 -14.74 -12.25
C THR A 39 -2.42 -15.85 -13.10
N ALA A 40 -1.23 -16.37 -12.73
CA ALA A 40 -0.59 -17.46 -13.44
C ALA A 40 -1.37 -18.78 -13.36
N VAL A 41 -1.95 -19.10 -12.20
CA VAL A 41 -2.79 -20.29 -12.01
C VAL A 41 -4.03 -20.21 -12.90
N VAL A 42 -4.72 -19.05 -12.91
CA VAL A 42 -5.89 -18.85 -13.78
C VAL A 42 -5.49 -18.93 -15.25
N GLY A 43 -4.43 -18.24 -15.65
CA GLY A 43 -3.98 -18.21 -17.05
C GLY A 43 -3.53 -19.56 -17.60
N LYS A 44 -3.05 -20.48 -16.73
CA LYS A 44 -2.55 -21.78 -17.16
C LYS A 44 -3.58 -22.90 -17.06
N PHE A 45 -4.50 -22.83 -16.09
CA PHE A 45 -5.39 -23.94 -15.73
C PHE A 45 -6.89 -23.61 -15.86
N ALA A 46 -7.25 -22.35 -16.14
CA ALA A 46 -8.61 -21.96 -16.48
C ALA A 46 -8.69 -21.47 -17.94
N ASP A 47 -9.86 -21.05 -18.38
CA ASP A 47 -10.06 -20.53 -19.74
C ASP A 47 -9.66 -19.04 -19.87
N ALA A 48 -9.55 -18.57 -21.12
CA ALA A 48 -9.19 -17.18 -21.40
C ALA A 48 -10.21 -16.18 -20.84
N ALA A 49 -11.50 -16.56 -20.78
CA ALA A 49 -12.55 -15.73 -20.21
C ALA A 49 -12.36 -15.54 -18.70
N ALA A 50 -11.96 -16.60 -17.98
CA ALA A 50 -11.63 -16.53 -16.56
C ALA A 50 -10.45 -15.59 -16.28
N LEU A 51 -9.38 -15.69 -17.08
CA LEU A 51 -8.23 -14.81 -16.95
C LEU A 51 -8.61 -13.34 -17.20
N ALA A 52 -9.40 -13.07 -18.24
CA ALA A 52 -9.90 -11.75 -18.56
C ALA A 52 -10.81 -11.18 -17.44
N ALA A 53 -11.67 -12.01 -16.86
CA ALA A 53 -12.56 -11.64 -15.75
C ALA A 53 -11.77 -11.27 -14.49
N VAL A 54 -10.74 -12.04 -14.11
CA VAL A 54 -9.86 -11.71 -12.98
C VAL A 54 -9.07 -10.43 -13.24
N GLY A 55 -8.51 -10.29 -14.45
CA GLY A 55 -7.76 -9.09 -14.84
C GLY A 55 -8.59 -7.81 -14.81
N THR A 56 -9.85 -7.86 -15.27
CA THR A 56 -10.77 -6.73 -15.24
C THR A 56 -11.06 -6.25 -13.80
N ASN A 57 -11.10 -7.16 -12.84
CA ASN A 57 -11.32 -6.83 -11.43
C ASN A 57 -10.08 -6.24 -10.74
N GLY A 58 -8.88 -6.36 -11.32
CA GLY A 58 -7.62 -6.00 -10.66
C GLY A 58 -7.60 -4.59 -10.08
N GLU A 59 -8.02 -3.58 -10.85
CA GLU A 59 -8.03 -2.18 -10.40
C GLU A 59 -9.11 -1.91 -9.34
N ILE A 60 -10.27 -2.59 -9.43
CA ILE A 60 -11.33 -2.48 -8.42
C ILE A 60 -10.84 -3.06 -7.09
N VAL A 61 -10.20 -4.21 -7.15
CA VAL A 61 -9.58 -4.85 -5.97
C VAL A 61 -8.47 -3.96 -5.40
N ALA A 62 -7.59 -3.41 -6.23
CA ALA A 62 -6.54 -2.48 -5.80
C ALA A 62 -7.12 -1.23 -5.11
N PHE A 63 -8.23 -0.69 -5.62
CA PHE A 63 -8.95 0.41 -5.00
C PHE A 63 -9.46 0.04 -3.59
N ILE A 64 -10.13 -1.12 -3.47
CA ILE A 64 -10.67 -1.65 -2.20
C ILE A 64 -9.54 -1.87 -1.18
N VAL A 65 -8.45 -2.52 -1.58
CA VAL A 65 -7.28 -2.78 -0.74
C VAL A 65 -6.60 -1.48 -0.29
N SER A 66 -6.46 -0.51 -1.20
CA SER A 66 -5.86 0.80 -0.87
C SER A 66 -6.67 1.55 0.18
N LEU A 67 -8.00 1.49 0.08
CA LEU A 67 -8.89 2.13 1.06
C LEU A 67 -8.77 1.47 2.43
N SER A 68 -8.76 0.13 2.49
CA SER A 68 -8.56 -0.65 3.72
C SER A 68 -7.24 -0.34 4.41
N ALA A 69 -6.14 -0.44 3.64
CA ALA A 69 -4.79 -0.17 4.15
C ALA A 69 -4.66 1.28 4.66
N GLY A 70 -5.26 2.24 3.95
CA GLY A 70 -5.27 3.64 4.38
C GLY A 70 -6.03 3.85 5.69
N LEU A 71 -7.21 3.26 5.85
CA LEU A 71 -7.96 3.33 7.11
C LEU A 71 -7.15 2.73 8.28
N ALA A 72 -6.46 1.63 8.06
CA ALA A 72 -5.58 1.00 9.04
C ALA A 72 -4.41 1.89 9.48
N VAL A 73 -3.89 2.76 8.59
CA VAL A 73 -2.87 3.79 8.95
C VAL A 73 -3.41 4.72 10.05
N GLY A 74 -4.69 5.08 10.01
CA GLY A 74 -5.33 5.88 11.07
C GLY A 74 -5.22 5.23 12.44
N THR A 75 -5.47 3.92 12.52
CA THR A 75 -5.30 3.13 13.74
C THR A 75 -3.83 3.08 14.18
N ASN A 76 -2.90 2.84 13.27
CA ASN A 76 -1.47 2.81 13.56
C ASN A 76 -0.98 4.14 14.18
N VAL A 77 -1.36 5.26 13.59
CA VAL A 77 -0.93 6.59 14.05
C VAL A 77 -1.58 6.94 15.39
N LEU A 78 -2.89 6.75 15.53
CA LEU A 78 -3.58 7.10 16.79
C LEU A 78 -3.08 6.25 17.94
N LEU A 79 -2.94 4.94 17.73
CA LEU A 79 -2.42 4.04 18.76
C LEU A 79 -0.95 4.34 19.09
N GLY A 80 -0.12 4.64 18.08
CA GLY A 80 1.25 5.08 18.29
C GLY A 80 1.33 6.35 19.16
N MET A 81 0.43 7.30 18.94
CA MET A 81 0.35 8.51 19.77
C MET A 81 -0.05 8.19 21.22
N CYS A 82 -1.02 7.30 21.45
CA CYS A 82 -1.41 6.89 22.81
C CYS A 82 -0.28 6.15 23.52
N ILE A 83 0.45 5.29 22.81
CA ILE A 83 1.64 4.61 23.34
C ILE A 83 2.74 5.63 23.71
N GLY A 84 3.01 6.59 22.82
CA GLY A 84 4.01 7.64 23.06
C GLY A 84 3.70 8.51 24.29
N LYS A 85 2.44 8.76 24.59
CA LYS A 85 2.00 9.48 25.77
C LYS A 85 1.93 8.62 27.04
N GLY A 86 1.96 7.29 26.91
CA GLY A 86 1.79 6.36 28.03
C GLY A 86 0.35 6.25 28.58
N GLU A 87 -0.65 6.66 27.80
CA GLU A 87 -2.08 6.68 28.19
C GLU A 87 -2.71 5.27 28.08
N LYS A 88 -2.49 4.39 29.06
CA LYS A 88 -2.91 2.97 29.03
C LYS A 88 -4.42 2.77 28.78
N LYS A 89 -5.28 3.63 29.35
CA LYS A 89 -6.74 3.54 29.16
C LYS A 89 -7.14 3.83 27.70
N ASP A 90 -6.53 4.83 27.10
CA ASP A 90 -6.81 5.20 25.72
C ASP A 90 -6.28 4.14 24.74
N ILE A 91 -5.16 3.46 25.05
CA ILE A 91 -4.64 2.35 24.25
C ILE A 91 -5.71 1.26 24.07
N GLN A 92 -6.31 0.79 25.17
CA GLN A 92 -7.36 -0.24 25.12
C GLN A 92 -8.61 0.24 24.37
N GLY A 93 -9.05 1.48 24.63
CA GLY A 93 -10.19 2.07 23.94
C GLY A 93 -9.97 2.20 22.42
N VAL A 94 -8.76 2.57 21.98
CA VAL A 94 -8.40 2.66 20.55
C VAL A 94 -8.41 1.28 19.91
N ILE A 95 -7.82 0.25 20.55
CA ILE A 95 -7.76 -1.12 20.01
C ILE A 95 -9.15 -1.69 19.80
N GLN A 96 -10.00 -1.62 20.82
CA GLN A 96 -11.37 -2.14 20.74
C GLN A 96 -12.19 -1.39 19.71
N THR A 97 -12.13 -0.05 19.71
CA THR A 97 -12.82 0.78 18.71
C THR A 97 -12.32 0.46 17.29
N ALA A 98 -11.03 0.26 17.11
CA ALA A 98 -10.44 -0.06 15.82
C ALA A 98 -10.93 -1.41 15.28
N MET A 99 -10.97 -2.45 16.12
CA MET A 99 -11.44 -3.78 15.71
C MET A 99 -12.93 -3.81 15.41
N VAL A 100 -13.75 -3.10 16.20
CA VAL A 100 -15.18 -2.95 15.93
C VAL A 100 -15.41 -2.16 14.65
N LEU A 101 -14.65 -1.07 14.43
CA LEU A 101 -14.71 -0.28 13.20
C LEU A 101 -14.32 -1.11 11.97
N ALA A 102 -13.29 -1.93 12.08
CA ALA A 102 -12.85 -2.83 11.00
C ALA A 102 -13.98 -3.79 10.59
N LEU A 103 -14.64 -4.42 11.56
CA LEU A 103 -15.78 -5.30 11.30
C LEU A 103 -16.96 -4.53 10.70
N ALA A 104 -17.32 -3.38 11.28
CA ALA A 104 -18.47 -2.60 10.84
C ALA A 104 -18.28 -2.09 9.40
N VAL A 105 -17.13 -1.48 9.09
CA VAL A 105 -16.79 -1.02 7.74
C VAL A 105 -16.65 -2.20 6.78
N GLY A 106 -16.10 -3.31 7.24
CA GLY A 106 -15.99 -4.55 6.48
C GLY A 106 -17.35 -5.09 6.06
N LEU A 107 -18.29 -5.19 6.98
CA LEU A 107 -19.66 -5.63 6.70
C LEU A 107 -20.41 -4.67 5.78
N VAL A 108 -20.24 -3.36 5.97
CA VAL A 108 -20.82 -2.37 5.05
C VAL A 108 -20.23 -2.54 3.65
N GLY A 109 -18.90 -2.70 3.52
CA GLY A 109 -18.24 -2.90 2.23
C GLY A 109 -18.62 -4.22 1.58
N LEU A 110 -18.82 -5.31 2.35
CA LEU A 110 -19.35 -6.58 1.86
C LEU A 110 -20.74 -6.37 1.23
N LEU A 111 -21.65 -5.74 1.97
CA LEU A 111 -23.03 -5.50 1.49
C LEU A 111 -23.05 -4.58 0.25
N LEU A 112 -22.26 -3.51 0.27
CA LEU A 112 -22.11 -2.63 -0.89
C LEU A 112 -21.53 -3.39 -2.09
N GLY A 113 -20.53 -4.23 -1.89
CA GLY A 113 -19.93 -5.05 -2.93
C GLY A 113 -20.94 -5.97 -3.62
N GLN A 114 -21.87 -6.59 -2.86
CA GLN A 114 -22.91 -7.44 -3.45
C GLN A 114 -23.85 -6.64 -4.38
N VAL A 115 -24.17 -5.41 -4.02
CA VAL A 115 -25.11 -4.56 -4.79
C VAL A 115 -24.40 -3.87 -5.95
N VAL A 116 -23.18 -3.32 -5.71
CA VAL A 116 -22.49 -2.43 -6.65
C VAL A 116 -21.63 -3.20 -7.67
N ALA A 117 -21.32 -4.50 -7.43
CA ALA A 117 -20.43 -5.27 -8.31
C ALA A 117 -20.85 -5.23 -9.80
N ARG A 118 -22.12 -5.51 -10.12
CA ARG A 118 -22.59 -5.49 -11.51
C ARG A 118 -22.65 -4.07 -12.09
N PRO A 119 -23.23 -3.06 -11.42
CA PRO A 119 -23.23 -1.69 -11.90
C PRO A 119 -21.84 -1.11 -12.20
N ILE A 120 -20.85 -1.38 -11.34
CA ILE A 120 -19.52 -0.82 -11.54
C ILE A 120 -18.79 -1.47 -12.72
N LEU A 121 -18.95 -2.79 -12.91
CA LEU A 121 -18.38 -3.52 -14.05
C LEU A 121 -19.02 -3.10 -15.38
N VAL A 122 -20.31 -2.84 -15.40
CA VAL A 122 -20.99 -2.26 -16.57
C VAL A 122 -20.51 -0.84 -16.86
N LEU A 123 -20.32 -0.02 -15.81
CA LEU A 123 -19.82 1.36 -15.94
C LEU A 123 -18.42 1.43 -16.55
N ILE A 124 -17.55 0.46 -16.25
CA ILE A 124 -16.20 0.36 -16.84
C ILE A 124 -16.18 -0.35 -18.19
N HIS A 125 -17.36 -0.58 -18.81
CA HIS A 125 -17.52 -1.20 -20.13
C HIS A 125 -16.90 -2.61 -20.22
N THR A 126 -17.09 -3.43 -19.19
CA THR A 126 -16.68 -4.85 -19.20
C THR A 126 -17.44 -5.58 -20.33
N PRO A 127 -16.75 -6.33 -21.22
CA PRO A 127 -17.42 -7.08 -22.29
C PRO A 127 -18.49 -8.06 -21.74
N GLU A 128 -19.63 -8.16 -22.41
CA GLU A 128 -20.75 -9.00 -21.97
C GLU A 128 -20.37 -10.47 -21.79
N GLU A 129 -19.44 -10.96 -22.62
CA GLU A 129 -18.96 -12.36 -22.60
C GLU A 129 -18.29 -12.76 -21.26
N ILE A 130 -17.66 -11.81 -20.56
CA ILE A 130 -16.95 -12.04 -19.30
C ILE A 130 -17.63 -11.36 -18.10
N LEU A 131 -18.68 -10.57 -18.34
CA LEU A 131 -19.32 -9.75 -17.29
C LEU A 131 -19.81 -10.60 -16.12
N ASP A 132 -20.49 -11.69 -16.37
CA ASP A 132 -21.06 -12.53 -15.31
C ASP A 132 -19.95 -13.22 -14.49
N LEU A 133 -18.86 -13.64 -15.12
CA LEU A 133 -17.68 -14.19 -14.43
C LEU A 133 -16.98 -13.12 -13.59
N ALA A 134 -16.84 -11.90 -14.11
CA ALA A 134 -16.26 -10.79 -13.39
C ALA A 134 -17.11 -10.37 -12.18
N VAL A 135 -18.45 -10.35 -12.33
CA VAL A 135 -19.40 -10.09 -11.23
C VAL A 135 -19.30 -11.19 -10.17
N GLN A 136 -19.24 -12.45 -10.57
CA GLN A 136 -19.09 -13.57 -9.65
C GLN A 136 -17.79 -13.44 -8.83
N TYR A 137 -16.65 -13.19 -9.49
CA TYR A 137 -15.38 -12.97 -8.81
C TYR A 137 -15.47 -11.86 -7.78
N LEU A 138 -15.95 -10.67 -8.19
CA LEU A 138 -15.98 -9.50 -7.32
C LEU A 138 -16.91 -9.70 -6.12
N ARG A 139 -18.06 -10.35 -6.33
CA ARG A 139 -18.99 -10.65 -5.23
C ARG A 139 -18.38 -11.60 -4.22
N ILE A 140 -17.73 -12.68 -4.68
CA ILE A 140 -17.04 -13.61 -3.78
C ILE A 140 -15.92 -12.87 -3.05
N TYR A 141 -15.06 -12.16 -3.76
CA TYR A 141 -13.98 -11.37 -3.14
C TYR A 141 -14.48 -10.40 -2.05
N CYS A 142 -15.64 -9.78 -2.26
CA CYS A 142 -16.24 -8.89 -1.27
C CYS A 142 -16.74 -9.63 0.00
N LEU A 143 -16.97 -10.96 -0.03
CA LEU A 143 -17.28 -11.73 1.17
C LEU A 143 -16.08 -11.74 2.14
N GLY A 144 -14.87 -11.75 1.62
CA GLY A 144 -13.63 -11.69 2.39
C GLY A 144 -13.28 -10.30 2.93
N TYR A 145 -13.99 -9.24 2.52
CA TYR A 145 -13.65 -7.86 2.88
C TYR A 145 -13.64 -7.58 4.38
N PRO A 146 -14.56 -8.10 5.22
CA PRO A 146 -14.46 -7.95 6.67
C PRO A 146 -13.18 -8.56 7.25
N ALA A 147 -12.77 -9.72 6.73
CA ALA A 147 -11.53 -10.36 7.15
C ALA A 147 -10.28 -9.55 6.74
N LEU A 148 -10.28 -8.97 5.54
CA LEU A 148 -9.22 -8.07 5.07
C LEU A 148 -9.04 -6.88 6.02
N LEU A 149 -10.12 -6.20 6.39
CA LEU A 149 -10.07 -5.07 7.32
C LEU A 149 -9.60 -5.48 8.72
N VAL A 150 -10.07 -6.61 9.23
CA VAL A 150 -9.61 -7.15 10.52
C VAL A 150 -8.10 -7.42 10.49
N TYR A 151 -7.59 -8.01 9.41
CA TYR A 151 -6.15 -8.23 9.23
C TYR A 151 -5.37 -6.92 9.16
N ASP A 152 -5.83 -5.94 8.36
CA ASP A 152 -5.15 -4.66 8.17
C ASP A 152 -5.09 -3.85 9.47
N PHE A 153 -6.20 -3.75 10.19
CA PHE A 153 -6.28 -3.04 11.47
C PHE A 153 -5.48 -3.75 12.56
N GLY A 154 -5.57 -5.07 12.65
CA GLY A 154 -4.78 -5.86 13.59
C GLY A 154 -3.28 -5.76 13.32
N SER A 155 -2.88 -5.78 12.05
CA SER A 155 -1.49 -5.55 11.62
C SER A 155 -1.02 -4.14 11.97
N ALA A 156 -1.89 -3.13 11.82
CA ALA A 156 -1.61 -1.75 12.21
C ALA A 156 -1.40 -1.62 13.73
N ILE A 157 -2.19 -2.34 14.55
CA ILE A 157 -2.02 -2.41 16.00
C ILE A 157 -0.65 -3.02 16.36
N LEU A 158 -0.27 -4.14 15.75
CA LEU A 158 1.05 -4.76 16.00
C LEU A 158 2.19 -3.83 15.59
N ARG A 159 2.12 -3.22 14.40
CA ARG A 159 3.12 -2.27 13.90
C ARG A 159 3.24 -1.04 14.80
N SER A 160 2.13 -0.51 15.34
CA SER A 160 2.17 0.64 16.22
C SER A 160 3.01 0.42 17.48
N LYS A 161 3.20 -0.83 17.90
CA LYS A 161 4.05 -1.23 19.05
C LYS A 161 5.47 -1.61 18.64
N GLY A 162 5.82 -1.54 17.37
CA GLY A 162 7.15 -1.89 16.88
C GLY A 162 7.31 -3.30 16.36
N ASP A 163 6.21 -4.02 16.16
CA ASP A 163 6.25 -5.37 15.62
C ASP A 163 5.76 -5.39 14.16
N SER A 164 6.70 -5.38 13.23
CA SER A 164 6.44 -5.58 11.79
C SER A 164 6.64 -7.03 11.35
N ARG A 165 7.29 -7.88 12.18
CA ARG A 165 7.63 -9.26 11.82
C ARG A 165 6.42 -10.18 11.85
N ARG A 166 5.55 -10.05 12.87
CA ARG A 166 4.36 -10.90 12.98
C ARG A 166 3.39 -10.69 11.81
N PRO A 167 3.01 -9.45 11.43
CA PRO A 167 2.22 -9.22 10.21
C PRO A 167 2.86 -9.82 8.95
N PHE A 168 4.18 -9.71 8.79
CA PHE A 168 4.91 -10.30 7.69
C PHE A 168 4.81 -11.84 7.69
N LEU A 169 5.00 -12.49 8.82
CA LEU A 169 4.88 -13.95 8.93
C LEU A 169 3.45 -14.43 8.65
N ILE A 170 2.45 -13.75 9.20
CA ILE A 170 1.04 -14.07 8.93
C ILE A 170 0.77 -14.02 7.43
N LEU A 171 1.18 -12.93 6.75
CA LEU A 171 1.01 -12.77 5.32
C LEU A 171 1.74 -13.84 4.52
N THR A 172 2.95 -14.21 4.94
CA THR A 172 3.75 -15.25 4.28
C THR A 172 3.03 -16.60 4.33
N PHE A 173 2.58 -17.04 5.50
CA PHE A 173 1.85 -18.30 5.64
C PHE A 173 0.52 -18.27 4.89
N SER A 174 -0.22 -17.16 5.01
CA SER A 174 -1.48 -16.96 4.28
C SER A 174 -1.29 -17.03 2.77
N GLY A 175 -0.22 -16.45 2.25
CA GLY A 175 0.09 -16.51 0.83
C GLY A 175 0.39 -17.93 0.32
N PHE A 176 1.13 -18.73 1.08
CA PHE A 176 1.33 -20.15 0.74
C PHE A 176 0.01 -20.94 0.78
N ILE A 177 -0.85 -20.66 1.77
CA ILE A 177 -2.20 -21.26 1.85
C ILE A 177 -3.01 -20.83 0.62
N ASN A 178 -2.98 -19.54 0.25
CA ASN A 178 -3.67 -19.01 -0.92
C ASN A 178 -3.25 -19.74 -2.21
N VAL A 179 -1.95 -19.86 -2.48
CA VAL A 179 -1.44 -20.58 -3.66
C VAL A 179 -1.88 -22.05 -3.64
N GLY A 180 -1.78 -22.73 -2.50
CA GLY A 180 -2.25 -24.12 -2.36
C GLY A 180 -3.75 -24.28 -2.60
N LEU A 181 -4.56 -23.39 -2.06
CA LEU A 181 -6.02 -23.37 -2.26
C LEU A 181 -6.38 -23.02 -3.70
N ASN A 182 -5.66 -22.10 -4.35
CA ASN A 182 -5.86 -21.78 -5.77
C ASN A 182 -5.65 -23.01 -6.65
N LEU A 183 -4.53 -23.72 -6.46
CA LEU A 183 -4.27 -24.96 -7.20
C LEU A 183 -5.36 -26.00 -6.93
N PHE A 184 -5.79 -26.16 -5.69
CA PHE A 184 -6.84 -27.10 -5.33
C PHE A 184 -8.19 -26.75 -5.97
N PHE A 185 -8.69 -25.51 -5.79
CA PHE A 185 -10.00 -25.11 -6.28
C PHE A 185 -10.05 -24.98 -7.81
N VAL A 186 -8.97 -24.51 -8.44
CA VAL A 186 -8.95 -24.34 -9.91
C VAL A 186 -8.70 -25.68 -10.61
N ILE A 187 -7.74 -26.49 -10.14
CA ILE A 187 -7.34 -27.71 -10.85
C ILE A 187 -8.19 -28.92 -10.42
N VAL A 188 -8.36 -29.13 -9.10
CA VAL A 188 -9.04 -30.34 -8.60
C VAL A 188 -10.55 -30.16 -8.61
N CYS A 189 -11.06 -28.99 -8.17
CA CYS A 189 -12.50 -28.73 -8.10
C CYS A 189 -13.07 -28.13 -9.39
N GLY A 190 -12.25 -27.64 -10.32
CA GLY A 190 -12.69 -27.06 -11.58
C GLY A 190 -13.52 -25.77 -11.42
N LEU A 191 -13.36 -25.03 -10.31
CA LEU A 191 -14.18 -23.86 -10.01
C LEU A 191 -13.78 -22.59 -10.78
N GLY A 192 -12.71 -22.63 -11.58
CA GLY A 192 -12.27 -21.49 -12.40
C GLY A 192 -12.12 -20.19 -11.60
N VAL A 193 -12.79 -19.13 -12.05
CA VAL A 193 -12.77 -17.78 -11.43
C VAL A 193 -13.24 -17.79 -9.98
N ALA A 194 -14.31 -18.54 -9.68
CA ALA A 194 -14.85 -18.62 -8.32
C ALA A 194 -13.85 -19.28 -7.36
N GLY A 195 -13.08 -20.26 -7.84
CA GLY A 195 -12.07 -20.95 -7.06
C GLY A 195 -10.97 -20.02 -6.56
N VAL A 196 -10.50 -19.11 -7.41
CA VAL A 196 -9.48 -18.12 -7.04
C VAL A 196 -10.01 -17.12 -6.00
N ALA A 197 -11.23 -16.62 -6.19
CA ALA A 197 -11.83 -15.69 -5.24
C ALA A 197 -12.03 -16.35 -3.86
N VAL A 198 -12.54 -17.59 -3.82
CA VAL A 198 -12.71 -18.35 -2.58
C VAL A 198 -11.36 -18.64 -1.91
N ALA A 199 -10.33 -18.99 -2.67
CA ALA A 199 -8.99 -19.22 -2.13
C ALA A 199 -8.42 -17.95 -1.47
N THR A 200 -8.62 -16.80 -2.10
CA THR A 200 -8.21 -15.49 -1.57
C THR A 200 -8.97 -15.17 -0.28
N ASP A 201 -10.28 -15.39 -0.25
CA ASP A 201 -11.10 -15.12 0.95
C ASP A 201 -10.72 -16.03 2.11
N LEU A 202 -10.52 -17.33 1.89
CA LEU A 202 -10.12 -18.27 2.92
C LEU A 202 -8.71 -17.95 3.47
N SER A 203 -7.77 -17.61 2.61
CA SER A 203 -6.44 -17.20 3.04
C SER A 203 -6.44 -15.88 3.82
N THR A 204 -7.31 -14.95 3.43
CA THR A 204 -7.52 -13.68 4.15
C THR A 204 -8.19 -13.92 5.50
N LEU A 205 -9.17 -14.81 5.57
CA LEU A 205 -9.80 -15.23 6.83
C LEU A 205 -8.79 -15.89 7.78
N PHE A 206 -7.88 -16.72 7.26
CA PHE A 206 -6.77 -17.26 8.03
C PHE A 206 -5.88 -16.13 8.60
N SER A 207 -5.53 -15.14 7.79
CA SER A 207 -4.75 -13.98 8.24
C SER A 207 -5.45 -13.20 9.34
N ALA A 208 -6.75 -12.95 9.20
CA ALA A 208 -7.57 -12.28 10.19
C ALA A 208 -7.62 -13.07 11.50
N GLY A 209 -7.86 -14.38 11.43
CA GLY A 209 -7.86 -15.27 12.58
C GLY A 209 -6.52 -15.26 13.32
N MET A 210 -5.42 -15.34 12.58
CA MET A 210 -4.07 -15.33 13.14
C MET A 210 -3.73 -14.00 13.83
N VAL A 211 -4.08 -12.86 13.23
CA VAL A 211 -3.80 -11.56 13.85
C VAL A 211 -4.62 -11.36 15.11
N VAL A 212 -5.91 -11.75 15.12
CA VAL A 212 -6.77 -11.70 16.30
C VAL A 212 -6.24 -12.63 17.40
N TRP A 213 -5.85 -13.85 17.05
CA TRP A 213 -5.27 -14.81 17.98
C TRP A 213 -3.99 -14.26 18.66
N TRP A 214 -3.11 -13.60 17.90
CA TRP A 214 -1.94 -12.94 18.45
C TRP A 214 -2.30 -11.80 19.38
N LEU A 215 -3.28 -10.96 19.02
CA LEU A 215 -3.70 -9.82 19.83
C LEU A 215 -4.37 -10.26 21.15
N ILE A 216 -5.14 -11.35 21.15
CA ILE A 216 -5.75 -11.90 22.37
C ILE A 216 -4.67 -12.49 23.31
N ARG A 217 -3.64 -13.13 22.76
CA ARG A 217 -2.54 -13.73 23.52
C ARG A 217 -1.46 -12.75 23.96
N GLU A 218 -1.57 -11.49 23.56
CA GLU A 218 -0.63 -10.47 23.98
C GLU A 218 -0.74 -10.23 25.49
N THR A 219 0.41 -10.05 26.15
CA THR A 219 0.47 -9.82 27.60
C THR A 219 0.58 -8.34 27.97
N ASP A 220 0.82 -7.50 26.97
CA ASP A 220 1.07 -6.08 27.12
C ASP A 220 -0.19 -5.20 26.97
N ALA A 221 0.00 -3.88 27.02
CA ALA A 221 -1.06 -2.89 26.89
C ALA A 221 -1.87 -2.98 25.58
N ILE A 222 -1.35 -3.68 24.54
CA ILE A 222 -2.05 -3.89 23.26
C ILE A 222 -2.88 -5.19 23.20
N ARG A 223 -3.04 -5.89 24.32
CA ARG A 223 -3.89 -7.09 24.37
C ARG A 223 -5.33 -6.75 23.98
N LEU A 224 -5.91 -7.49 23.04
CA LEU A 224 -7.33 -7.38 22.72
C LEU A 224 -8.15 -8.08 23.83
N SER A 225 -8.86 -7.29 24.63
CA SER A 225 -9.80 -7.83 25.61
C SER A 225 -11.17 -8.01 24.98
N VAL A 226 -11.71 -9.22 25.06
CA VAL A 226 -13.06 -9.54 24.56
C VAL A 226 -14.13 -9.30 25.63
N GLU A 227 -13.72 -9.18 26.91
CA GLU A 227 -14.63 -9.08 28.06
C GLU A 227 -15.27 -7.70 28.20
N SER A 228 -14.65 -6.66 27.70
CA SER A 228 -15.14 -5.27 27.76
C SER A 228 -15.02 -4.60 26.39
N VAL A 229 -16.09 -4.62 25.61
CA VAL A 229 -16.12 -3.90 24.33
C VAL A 229 -16.38 -2.42 24.60
N CYS A 230 -15.35 -1.59 24.48
CA CYS A 230 -15.45 -0.14 24.57
C CYS A 230 -15.43 0.48 23.17
N PHE A 231 -16.54 1.04 22.73
CA PHE A 231 -16.63 1.77 21.46
C PHE A 231 -16.72 3.27 21.74
N SER A 232 -15.83 4.05 21.13
CA SER A 232 -15.78 5.50 21.32
C SER A 232 -15.82 6.24 20.00
N GLY A 233 -16.87 7.01 19.77
CA GLY A 233 -17.00 7.87 18.59
C GLY A 233 -15.85 8.87 18.44
N LYS A 234 -15.22 9.30 19.53
CA LYS A 234 -14.02 10.15 19.51
C LYS A 234 -12.85 9.45 18.84
N PHE A 235 -12.63 8.17 19.11
CA PHE A 235 -11.54 7.41 18.48
C PHE A 235 -11.87 7.08 17.02
N VAL A 236 -13.13 6.74 16.70
CA VAL A 236 -13.58 6.57 15.31
C VAL A 236 -13.27 7.81 14.49
N GLY A 237 -13.69 9.00 14.97
CA GLY A 237 -13.44 10.26 14.26
C GLY A 237 -11.95 10.51 14.00
N LYS A 238 -11.07 10.20 14.97
CA LYS A 238 -9.62 10.33 14.80
C LYS A 238 -9.03 9.31 13.85
N ILE A 239 -9.43 8.03 13.94
CA ILE A 239 -8.97 6.98 13.02
C ILE A 239 -9.36 7.34 11.59
N VAL A 240 -10.62 7.73 11.36
CA VAL A 240 -11.14 8.08 10.05
C VAL A 240 -10.49 9.36 9.51
N SER A 241 -10.31 10.40 10.33
CA SER A 241 -9.70 11.67 9.90
C SER A 241 -8.24 11.51 9.44
N ILE A 242 -7.54 10.51 9.95
CA ILE A 242 -6.16 10.19 9.55
C ILE A 242 -6.15 9.15 8.43
N GLY A 243 -6.95 8.11 8.55
CA GLY A 243 -6.93 6.95 7.66
C GLY A 243 -7.63 7.18 6.33
N LEU A 244 -8.81 7.82 6.34
CA LEU A 244 -9.57 8.03 5.10
C LEU A 244 -8.81 8.85 4.05
N PRO A 245 -8.15 9.98 4.38
CA PRO A 245 -7.33 10.68 3.39
C PRO A 245 -6.19 9.83 2.83
N ALA A 246 -5.55 9.00 3.65
CA ALA A 246 -4.48 8.10 3.20
C ALA A 246 -5.03 7.00 2.26
N GLY A 247 -6.20 6.45 2.57
CA GLY A 247 -6.87 5.47 1.71
C GLY A 247 -7.34 6.06 0.38
N LEU A 248 -7.95 7.23 0.42
CA LEU A 248 -8.37 7.95 -0.79
C LEU A 248 -7.17 8.34 -1.67
N GLN A 249 -6.03 8.72 -1.08
CA GLN A 249 -4.80 8.97 -1.83
C GLN A 249 -4.39 7.73 -2.65
N GLY A 250 -4.37 6.54 -2.04
CA GLY A 250 -4.06 5.29 -2.73
C GLY A 250 -5.09 4.93 -3.80
N ALA A 251 -6.37 5.08 -3.50
CA ALA A 251 -7.46 4.81 -4.43
C ALA A 251 -7.43 5.73 -5.67
N VAL A 252 -7.20 7.04 -5.48
CA VAL A 252 -7.06 8.00 -6.59
C VAL A 252 -5.79 7.73 -7.40
N PHE A 253 -4.73 7.21 -6.76
CA PHE A 253 -3.52 6.79 -7.46
C PHE A 253 -3.78 5.63 -8.44
N CYS A 254 -4.59 4.64 -8.03
CA CYS A 254 -5.03 3.56 -8.94
C CYS A 254 -5.76 4.13 -10.17
N LEU A 255 -6.69 5.09 -9.96
CA LEU A 255 -7.39 5.74 -11.07
C LEU A 255 -6.44 6.46 -12.02
N ALA A 256 -5.46 7.21 -11.51
CA ALA A 256 -4.48 7.90 -12.35
C ALA A 256 -3.64 6.93 -13.19
N ASN A 257 -3.32 5.76 -12.66
CA ASN A 257 -2.59 4.72 -13.39
C ASN A 257 -3.41 4.13 -14.54
N ILE A 258 -4.75 4.04 -14.41
CA ILE A 258 -5.64 3.60 -15.49
C ILE A 258 -5.52 4.54 -16.71
N PHE A 259 -5.47 5.86 -16.50
CA PHE A 259 -5.29 6.83 -17.60
C PHE A 259 -3.93 6.64 -18.31
N ILE A 260 -2.86 6.43 -17.55
CA ILE A 260 -1.54 6.14 -18.14
C ILE A 260 -1.57 4.81 -18.91
N GLN A 261 -2.18 3.76 -18.33
CA GLN A 261 -2.27 2.45 -18.99
C GLN A 261 -3.09 2.53 -20.27
N SER A 262 -4.20 3.28 -20.28
CA SER A 262 -4.99 3.53 -21.49
C SER A 262 -4.16 4.20 -22.57
N ALA A 263 -3.31 5.19 -22.22
CA ALA A 263 -2.40 5.83 -23.14
C ALA A 263 -1.33 4.86 -23.68
N VAL A 264 -0.76 3.98 -22.84
CA VAL A 264 0.18 2.93 -23.27
C VAL A 264 -0.49 1.96 -24.25
N ASN A 265 -1.73 1.57 -23.98
CA ASN A 265 -2.49 0.65 -24.82
C ASN A 265 -2.68 1.19 -26.24
N SER A 266 -2.73 2.51 -26.43
CA SER A 266 -2.84 3.14 -27.75
C SER A 266 -1.63 2.93 -28.69
N PHE A 267 -0.49 2.45 -28.17
CA PHE A 267 0.70 2.12 -28.94
C PHE A 267 0.77 0.65 -29.38
N GLY A 268 -0.23 -0.17 -28.99
CA GLY A 268 -0.29 -1.57 -29.37
C GLY A 268 0.45 -2.52 -28.41
N SER A 269 0.43 -3.81 -28.77
CA SER A 269 0.86 -4.91 -27.87
C SER A 269 2.33 -4.86 -27.46
N ILE A 270 3.22 -4.40 -28.34
CA ILE A 270 4.67 -4.28 -28.05
C ILE A 270 4.91 -3.30 -26.90
N ALA A 271 4.28 -2.11 -26.96
CA ALA A 271 4.41 -1.10 -25.92
C ALA A 271 3.80 -1.56 -24.59
N VAL A 272 2.67 -2.25 -24.65
CA VAL A 272 2.00 -2.83 -23.46
C VAL A 272 2.89 -3.89 -22.83
N ALA A 273 3.45 -4.82 -23.60
CA ALA A 273 4.33 -5.86 -23.09
C ALA A 273 5.62 -5.28 -22.48
N GLY A 274 6.28 -4.35 -23.18
CA GLY A 274 7.47 -3.67 -22.67
C GLY A 274 7.19 -2.87 -21.40
N SER A 275 6.05 -2.17 -21.35
CA SER A 275 5.62 -1.43 -20.16
C SER A 275 5.35 -2.36 -18.97
N ALA A 276 4.72 -3.51 -19.18
CA ALA A 276 4.45 -4.50 -18.15
C ALA A 276 5.74 -5.07 -17.52
N ILE A 277 6.77 -5.32 -18.35
CA ILE A 277 8.10 -5.73 -17.87
C ILE A 277 8.70 -4.68 -16.95
N SER A 278 8.72 -3.41 -17.34
CA SER A 278 9.25 -2.32 -16.53
C SER A 278 8.47 -2.17 -15.21
N MET A 279 7.14 -2.22 -15.26
CA MET A 279 6.27 -2.07 -14.08
C MET A 279 6.56 -3.11 -12.99
N ASN A 280 6.92 -4.36 -13.34
CA ASN A 280 7.30 -5.35 -12.35
C ASN A 280 8.48 -4.85 -11.49
N TYR A 281 9.50 -4.28 -12.11
CA TYR A 281 10.65 -3.72 -11.41
C TYR A 281 10.31 -2.43 -10.64
N GLU A 282 9.47 -1.57 -11.22
CA GLU A 282 8.99 -0.33 -10.60
C GLU A 282 8.24 -0.60 -9.28
N TYR A 283 7.43 -1.66 -9.21
CA TYR A 283 6.73 -2.05 -7.98
C TYR A 283 7.70 -2.48 -6.88
N PHE A 284 8.73 -3.26 -7.18
CA PHE A 284 9.74 -3.63 -6.18
C PHE A 284 10.47 -2.41 -5.60
N SER A 285 10.86 -1.46 -6.46
CA SER A 285 11.43 -0.18 -6.09
C SER A 285 10.48 0.60 -5.17
N TYR A 286 9.22 0.77 -5.60
CA TYR A 286 8.22 1.53 -4.85
C TYR A 286 7.94 0.94 -3.46
N TYR A 287 7.95 -0.39 -3.29
CA TYR A 287 7.71 -1.02 -2.00
C TYR A 287 8.80 -0.70 -0.96
N ILE A 288 10.05 -0.50 -1.39
CA ILE A 288 11.14 -0.06 -0.52
C ILE A 288 10.87 1.36 -0.02
N LEU A 289 10.49 2.26 -0.92
CA LEU A 289 10.19 3.66 -0.61
C LEU A 289 8.99 3.76 0.34
N SER A 290 7.92 3.04 0.03
CA SER A 290 6.71 2.97 0.84
C SER A 290 6.98 2.44 2.24
N ALA A 291 7.83 1.42 2.39
CA ALA A 291 8.20 0.88 3.69
C ALA A 291 8.96 1.91 4.55
N CYS A 292 9.84 2.71 3.94
CA CYS A 292 10.51 3.82 4.63
C CYS A 292 9.51 4.89 5.09
N GLY A 293 8.53 5.24 4.25
CA GLY A 293 7.45 6.16 4.60
C GLY A 293 6.56 5.64 5.74
N GLN A 294 6.22 4.35 5.72
CA GLN A 294 5.44 3.71 6.78
C GLN A 294 6.23 3.63 8.11
N ALA A 295 7.53 3.30 8.04
CA ALA A 295 8.40 3.32 9.21
C ALA A 295 8.49 4.73 9.81
N ALA A 296 8.69 5.76 8.98
CA ALA A 296 8.67 7.15 9.42
C ALA A 296 7.35 7.52 10.10
N THR A 297 6.20 7.13 9.51
CA THR A 297 4.87 7.37 10.08
C THR A 297 4.74 6.76 11.49
N THR A 298 5.11 5.50 11.65
CA THR A 298 4.94 4.77 12.91
C THR A 298 5.90 5.29 13.99
N PHE A 299 7.18 5.47 13.68
CA PHE A 299 8.15 5.96 14.65
C PHE A 299 7.87 7.41 15.06
N VAL A 300 7.45 8.26 14.11
CA VAL A 300 7.10 9.66 14.40
C VAL A 300 5.86 9.74 15.27
N SER A 301 4.84 8.89 15.06
CA SER A 301 3.61 8.95 15.87
C SER A 301 3.89 8.79 17.37
N GLN A 302 4.74 7.84 17.75
CA GLN A 302 5.14 7.66 19.15
C GLN A 302 6.04 8.80 19.66
N ASN A 303 7.11 9.13 18.92
CA ASN A 303 8.10 10.12 19.37
C ASN A 303 7.53 11.54 19.42
N TYR A 304 6.64 11.89 18.47
CA TYR A 304 5.98 13.19 18.46
C TYR A 304 5.05 13.34 19.65
N ALA A 305 4.27 12.32 19.98
CA ALA A 305 3.36 12.30 21.12
C ALA A 305 4.11 12.30 22.47
N ALA A 306 5.29 11.67 22.54
CA ALA A 306 6.20 11.69 23.68
C ALA A 306 6.97 13.02 23.84
N GLY A 307 6.81 13.98 22.91
CA GLY A 307 7.56 15.26 22.95
C GLY A 307 8.98 15.20 22.38
N ASN A 308 9.46 14.06 21.91
CA ASN A 308 10.83 13.82 21.42
C ASN A 308 11.07 14.43 20.01
N ARG A 309 11.02 15.77 19.90
CA ARG A 309 11.10 16.51 18.62
C ARG A 309 12.42 16.25 17.86
N GLN A 310 13.54 16.27 18.58
CA GLN A 310 14.85 16.00 18.00
C GLN A 310 14.92 14.59 17.39
N ARG A 311 14.30 13.62 18.06
CA ARG A 311 14.26 12.24 17.57
C ARG A 311 13.39 12.13 16.31
N CYS A 312 12.28 12.87 16.21
CA CYS A 312 11.47 12.95 14.99
C CYS A 312 12.27 13.51 13.79
N ARG A 313 13.10 14.54 13.99
CA ARG A 313 14.00 15.06 12.94
C ARG A 313 15.02 14.01 12.49
N ARG A 314 15.63 13.28 13.43
CA ARG A 314 16.57 12.19 13.11
C ARG A 314 15.88 11.06 12.32
N ILE A 315 14.63 10.71 12.67
CA ILE A 315 13.82 9.74 11.93
C ILE A 315 13.58 10.23 10.49
N LEU A 316 13.19 11.49 10.30
CA LEU A 316 13.03 12.09 8.97
C LEU A 316 14.31 11.93 8.14
N VAL A 317 15.46 12.35 8.66
CA VAL A 317 16.72 12.29 7.92
C VAL A 317 17.13 10.85 7.62
N LEU A 318 17.05 9.95 8.59
CA LEU A 318 17.44 8.55 8.40
C LEU A 318 16.53 7.83 7.39
N CYS A 319 15.22 8.09 7.43
CA CYS A 319 14.29 7.52 6.45
C CYS A 319 14.49 8.14 5.06
N LEU A 320 14.80 9.44 4.94
CA LEU A 320 15.12 10.08 3.67
C LEU A 320 16.39 9.47 3.05
N VAL A 321 17.47 9.43 3.82
CA VAL A 321 18.73 8.84 3.36
C VAL A 321 18.56 7.37 3.03
N GLY A 322 17.86 6.62 3.91
CA GLY A 322 17.58 5.21 3.70
C GLY A 322 16.76 4.95 2.44
N SER A 323 15.69 5.72 2.22
CA SER A 323 14.84 5.55 1.03
C SER A 323 15.61 5.80 -0.26
N VAL A 324 16.37 6.90 -0.35
CA VAL A 324 17.18 7.22 -1.53
C VAL A 324 18.29 6.19 -1.74
N LEU A 325 19.01 5.81 -0.67
CA LEU A 325 20.14 4.88 -0.75
C LEU A 325 19.69 3.49 -1.20
N PHE A 326 18.69 2.90 -0.50
CA PHE A 326 18.25 1.53 -0.81
C PHE A 326 17.56 1.44 -2.17
N ASP A 327 16.77 2.44 -2.55
CA ASP A 327 16.16 2.49 -3.86
C ASP A 327 17.20 2.65 -4.97
N SER A 328 18.22 3.50 -4.78
CA SER A 328 19.34 3.65 -5.71
C SER A 328 20.15 2.36 -5.85
N ILE A 329 20.39 1.63 -4.76
CA ILE A 329 21.09 0.33 -4.79
C ILE A 329 20.33 -0.68 -5.64
N VAL A 330 19.00 -0.68 -5.60
CA VAL A 330 18.17 -1.59 -6.38
C VAL A 330 18.03 -1.11 -7.83
N ASN A 331 17.76 0.17 -8.03
CA ASN A 331 17.46 0.70 -9.37
C ASN A 331 18.70 0.85 -10.26
N THR A 332 19.87 1.18 -9.67
CA THR A 332 21.09 1.37 -10.49
C THR A 332 21.46 0.13 -11.29
N PRO A 333 21.55 -1.09 -10.73
CA PRO A 333 21.77 -2.29 -11.52
C PRO A 333 20.67 -2.55 -12.56
N LEU A 334 19.40 -2.31 -12.21
CA LEU A 334 18.27 -2.49 -13.13
C LEU A 334 18.35 -1.56 -14.33
N VAL A 335 18.82 -0.33 -14.13
CA VAL A 335 18.99 0.65 -15.22
C VAL A 335 20.23 0.35 -16.06
N ILE A 336 21.37 -0.01 -15.44
CA ILE A 336 22.61 -0.31 -16.15
C ILE A 336 22.43 -1.55 -17.03
N TRP A 337 21.90 -2.63 -16.48
CA TRP A 337 21.71 -3.91 -17.17
C TRP A 337 20.28 -4.12 -17.67
N ARG A 338 19.54 -3.04 -17.96
CA ARG A 338 18.12 -3.08 -18.34
C ARG A 338 17.80 -4.04 -19.48
N GLN A 339 18.70 -4.18 -20.45
CA GLN A 339 18.53 -5.14 -21.55
C GLN A 339 18.53 -6.59 -21.06
N ALA A 340 19.46 -6.94 -20.19
CA ALA A 340 19.54 -8.29 -19.61
C ALA A 340 18.33 -8.59 -18.74
N PHE A 341 17.92 -7.65 -17.88
CA PHE A 341 16.74 -7.81 -17.04
C PHE A 341 15.44 -7.89 -17.85
N SER A 342 15.30 -7.08 -18.91
CA SER A 342 14.13 -7.18 -19.82
C SER A 342 14.13 -8.48 -20.61
N GLY A 343 15.32 -8.97 -20.99
CA GLY A 343 15.50 -10.25 -21.70
C GLY A 343 15.10 -11.49 -20.89
N ILE A 344 14.97 -11.39 -19.56
CA ILE A 344 14.42 -12.47 -18.72
C ILE A 344 12.95 -12.76 -19.06
N PHE A 345 12.20 -11.73 -19.45
CA PHE A 345 10.75 -11.81 -19.69
C PHE A 345 10.38 -11.96 -21.16
N SER A 346 11.23 -11.50 -22.09
CA SER A 346 10.96 -11.54 -23.54
C SER A 346 12.23 -11.74 -24.32
N SER A 347 12.12 -12.49 -25.44
CA SER A 347 13.19 -12.61 -26.45
C SER A 347 13.03 -11.62 -27.62
N GLU A 348 11.91 -10.90 -27.66
CA GLU A 348 11.59 -9.99 -28.76
C GLU A 348 12.28 -8.64 -28.57
N THR A 349 13.16 -8.26 -29.46
CA THR A 349 14.00 -7.06 -29.38
C THR A 349 13.17 -5.78 -29.24
N THR A 350 12.06 -5.66 -29.96
CA THR A 350 11.16 -4.50 -29.93
C THR A 350 10.49 -4.32 -28.57
N VAL A 351 10.08 -5.42 -27.92
CA VAL A 351 9.52 -5.43 -26.56
C VAL A 351 10.58 -5.03 -25.53
N ILE A 352 11.80 -5.57 -25.67
CA ILE A 352 12.94 -5.24 -24.81
C ILE A 352 13.28 -3.74 -24.92
N GLU A 353 13.29 -3.18 -26.13
CA GLU A 353 13.56 -1.74 -26.35
C GLU A 353 12.51 -0.86 -25.67
N ALA A 354 11.22 -1.19 -25.81
CA ALA A 354 10.13 -0.48 -25.15
C ALA A 354 10.24 -0.53 -23.62
N ALA A 355 10.59 -1.71 -23.07
CA ALA A 355 10.84 -1.87 -21.64
C ALA A 355 12.03 -1.02 -21.18
N CYS A 356 13.15 -1.06 -21.92
CA CYS A 356 14.36 -0.32 -21.61
C CYS A 356 14.15 1.21 -21.61
N GLN A 357 13.31 1.73 -22.51
CA GLN A 357 12.96 3.16 -22.54
C GLN A 357 12.22 3.57 -21.25
N ARG A 358 11.24 2.79 -20.84
CA ARG A 358 10.48 3.06 -19.60
C ARG A 358 11.37 2.91 -18.36
N MET A 359 12.14 1.82 -18.26
CA MET A 359 13.07 1.59 -17.14
C MET A 359 14.07 2.75 -16.99
N LEU A 360 14.61 3.26 -18.09
CA LEU A 360 15.58 4.36 -18.05
C LEU A 360 14.94 5.65 -17.51
N ILE A 361 13.71 5.97 -17.89
CA ILE A 361 13.04 7.22 -17.49
C ILE A 361 12.50 7.11 -16.07
N VAL A 362 11.88 5.99 -15.73
CA VAL A 362 11.13 5.85 -14.47
C VAL A 362 12.06 5.39 -13.34
N LEU A 363 12.83 4.29 -13.53
CA LEU A 363 13.67 3.75 -12.46
C LEU A 363 14.89 4.62 -12.15
N ALA A 364 15.48 5.29 -13.14
CA ALA A 364 16.65 6.15 -12.90
C ALA A 364 16.32 7.32 -11.95
N LEU A 365 15.09 7.82 -12.00
CA LEU A 365 14.61 8.93 -11.17
C LEU A 365 13.70 8.44 -10.01
N GLY A 366 13.51 7.13 -9.85
CA GLY A 366 12.74 6.50 -8.78
C GLY A 366 13.08 7.01 -7.38
N PRO A 367 14.38 7.17 -7.01
CA PRO A 367 14.76 7.66 -5.68
C PRO A 367 14.15 9.00 -5.28
N VAL A 368 13.75 9.84 -6.24
CA VAL A 368 13.03 11.11 -5.99
C VAL A 368 11.71 10.87 -5.24
N CYS A 369 11.05 9.72 -5.46
CA CYS A 369 9.82 9.38 -4.76
C CYS A 369 10.00 9.34 -3.24
N GLY A 370 11.13 8.84 -2.75
CA GLY A 370 11.45 8.81 -1.33
C GLY A 370 11.49 10.19 -0.69
N LEU A 371 11.92 11.20 -1.46
CA LEU A 371 12.06 12.58 -0.98
C LEU A 371 10.71 13.26 -0.70
N TYR A 372 9.61 12.80 -1.25
CA TYR A 372 8.27 13.30 -0.90
C TYR A 372 7.47 12.31 -0.05
N GLU A 373 7.65 10.98 -0.22
CA GLU A 373 6.90 9.97 0.54
C GLU A 373 7.27 9.98 2.03
N VAL A 374 8.56 10.13 2.36
CA VAL A 374 9.02 10.17 3.75
C VAL A 374 8.50 11.40 4.50
N PRO A 375 8.60 12.66 4.01
CA PRO A 375 7.99 13.82 4.68
C PRO A 375 6.47 13.70 4.78
N ALA A 376 5.79 13.14 3.78
CA ALA A 376 4.36 12.86 3.86
C ALA A 376 4.06 11.87 5.00
N GLY A 377 4.86 10.81 5.13
CA GLY A 377 4.78 9.84 6.22
C GLY A 377 5.00 10.50 7.60
N VAL A 378 5.98 11.37 7.74
CA VAL A 378 6.22 12.15 8.97
C VAL A 378 5.01 13.00 9.32
N MET A 379 4.43 13.73 8.36
CA MET A 379 3.21 14.52 8.60
C MET A 379 2.05 13.65 9.04
N ARG A 380 1.85 12.49 8.40
CA ARG A 380 0.84 11.50 8.82
C ARG A 380 1.08 11.02 10.27
N GLY A 381 2.33 10.70 10.60
CA GLY A 381 2.72 10.31 11.97
C GLY A 381 2.47 11.39 13.01
N MET A 382 2.53 12.68 12.63
CA MET A 382 2.13 13.81 13.48
C MET A 382 0.61 14.04 13.55
N GLY A 383 -0.21 13.24 12.82
CA GLY A 383 -1.66 13.36 12.75
C GLY A 383 -2.19 14.25 11.61
N TYR A 384 -1.31 14.78 10.75
CA TYR A 384 -1.69 15.60 9.60
C TYR A 384 -1.75 14.73 8.32
N SER A 385 -2.84 14.00 8.11
CA SER A 385 -2.97 13.11 6.95
C SER A 385 -3.60 13.78 5.72
N LEU A 386 -4.59 14.64 5.92
CA LEU A 386 -5.34 15.26 4.82
C LEU A 386 -4.45 16.11 3.91
N ARG A 387 -3.59 16.96 4.48
CA ARG A 387 -2.76 17.88 3.70
C ARG A 387 -1.76 17.16 2.77
N PRO A 388 -0.92 16.22 3.24
CA PRO A 388 -0.03 15.48 2.35
C PRO A 388 -0.81 14.63 1.33
N ALA A 389 -1.96 14.05 1.69
CA ALA A 389 -2.79 13.32 0.76
C ALA A 389 -3.28 14.20 -0.40
N LEU A 390 -3.83 15.39 -0.09
CA LEU A 390 -4.27 16.35 -1.12
C LEU A 390 -3.12 16.78 -2.02
N MET A 391 -1.94 17.10 -1.46
CA MET A 391 -0.78 17.53 -2.25
C MET A 391 -0.29 16.41 -3.18
N THR A 392 -0.29 15.16 -2.71
CA THR A 392 0.08 14.02 -3.54
C THR A 392 -0.95 13.76 -4.65
N MET A 393 -2.25 13.82 -4.32
CA MET A 393 -3.31 13.67 -5.33
C MET A 393 -3.24 14.77 -6.40
N LEU A 394 -3.00 16.01 -6.01
CA LEU A 394 -2.83 17.13 -6.95
C LEU A 394 -1.56 16.96 -7.80
N GLY A 395 -0.42 16.73 -7.16
CA GLY A 395 0.88 16.67 -7.83
C GLY A 395 1.07 15.45 -8.72
N ILE A 396 0.53 14.28 -8.35
CA ILE A 396 0.65 13.06 -9.13
C ILE A 396 -0.61 12.82 -9.97
N CYS A 397 -1.77 12.66 -9.33
CA CYS A 397 -2.93 12.13 -10.03
C CYS A 397 -3.52 13.15 -11.01
N LEU A 398 -3.85 14.35 -10.54
CA LEU A 398 -4.42 15.38 -11.40
C LEU A 398 -3.47 15.76 -12.54
N PHE A 399 -2.18 15.95 -12.23
CA PHE A 399 -1.19 16.32 -13.24
C PHE A 399 -1.00 15.25 -14.32
N ARG A 400 -1.02 13.96 -13.96
CA ARG A 400 -0.94 12.86 -14.93
C ARG A 400 -2.14 12.86 -15.88
N ILE A 401 -3.34 13.06 -15.35
CA ILE A 401 -4.55 13.12 -16.18
C ILE A 401 -4.47 14.32 -17.13
N VAL A 402 -4.12 15.50 -16.61
CA VAL A 402 -3.97 16.72 -17.45
C VAL A 402 -2.89 16.51 -18.51
N TRP A 403 -1.75 15.90 -18.18
CA TRP A 403 -0.68 15.62 -19.13
C TRP A 403 -1.12 14.72 -20.27
N VAL A 404 -1.84 13.64 -19.95
CA VAL A 404 -2.35 12.70 -20.98
C VAL A 404 -3.35 13.41 -21.89
N GLU A 405 -4.23 14.24 -21.33
CA GLU A 405 -5.27 14.94 -22.10
C GLU A 405 -4.76 16.16 -22.89
N THR A 406 -3.59 16.69 -22.56
CA THR A 406 -3.04 17.90 -23.21
C THR A 406 -1.76 17.61 -23.98
N VAL A 407 -0.63 17.46 -23.28
CA VAL A 407 0.71 17.32 -23.87
C VAL A 407 0.84 16.05 -24.68
N PHE A 408 0.42 14.92 -24.12
CA PHE A 408 0.51 13.63 -24.82
C PHE A 408 -0.37 13.56 -26.06
N ARG A 409 -1.52 14.24 -26.08
CA ARG A 409 -2.36 14.34 -27.30
C ARG A 409 -1.63 15.04 -28.46
N GLN A 410 -0.72 15.96 -28.16
CA GLN A 410 0.04 16.71 -29.16
C GLN A 410 1.31 15.94 -29.59
N VAL A 411 1.99 15.29 -28.62
CA VAL A 411 3.25 14.57 -28.85
C VAL A 411 3.05 13.10 -28.48
N ARG A 412 2.54 12.31 -29.43
CA ARG A 412 2.24 10.87 -29.24
C ARG A 412 3.49 10.01 -29.34
N THR A 413 4.34 10.03 -28.30
CA THR A 413 5.51 9.15 -28.20
C THR A 413 5.59 8.53 -26.80
N LEU A 414 6.13 7.28 -26.70
CA LEU A 414 6.33 6.61 -25.42
C LEU A 414 7.22 7.41 -24.45
N PRO A 415 8.35 8.01 -24.87
CA PRO A 415 9.12 8.87 -23.98
C PRO A 415 8.33 10.07 -23.43
N CYS A 416 7.50 10.73 -24.27
CA CYS A 416 6.63 11.82 -23.82
C CYS A 416 5.60 11.35 -22.78
N LEU A 417 5.10 10.13 -22.91
CA LEU A 417 4.20 9.54 -21.93
C LEU A 417 4.93 9.23 -20.63
N PHE A 418 6.13 8.64 -20.67
CA PHE A 418 6.83 8.22 -19.47
C PHE A 418 7.51 9.37 -18.72
N ILE A 419 7.90 10.46 -19.38
CA ILE A 419 8.50 11.62 -18.72
C ILE A 419 7.54 12.31 -17.72
N VAL A 420 6.23 12.05 -17.81
CA VAL A 420 5.25 12.54 -16.84
C VAL A 420 5.54 12.04 -15.42
N PHE A 421 6.13 10.84 -15.26
CA PHE A 421 6.43 10.30 -13.93
C PHE A 421 7.42 11.20 -13.18
N PRO A 422 8.66 11.45 -13.65
CA PRO A 422 9.59 12.32 -12.94
C PRO A 422 9.11 13.77 -12.83
N ILE A 423 8.36 14.30 -13.80
CA ILE A 423 7.78 15.64 -13.71
C ILE A 423 6.80 15.72 -12.54
N THR A 424 5.86 14.77 -12.44
CA THR A 424 4.88 14.74 -11.34
C THR A 424 5.53 14.49 -9.99
N TRP A 425 6.61 13.72 -9.92
CA TRP A 425 7.38 13.55 -8.69
C TRP A 425 8.07 14.85 -8.26
N ALA A 426 8.67 15.59 -9.18
CA ALA A 426 9.27 16.89 -8.89
C ALA A 426 8.23 17.91 -8.39
N ILE A 427 7.06 17.97 -9.04
CA ILE A 427 5.95 18.83 -8.61
C ILE A 427 5.48 18.42 -7.20
N THR A 428 5.27 17.13 -6.96
CA THR A 428 4.84 16.61 -5.66
C THR A 428 5.88 16.88 -4.57
N LEU A 429 7.16 16.75 -4.90
CA LEU A 429 8.26 17.09 -4.01
C LEU A 429 8.14 18.54 -3.51
N VAL A 430 7.96 19.49 -4.42
CA VAL A 430 7.80 20.92 -4.07
C VAL A 430 6.56 21.15 -3.21
N LEU A 431 5.42 20.55 -3.59
CA LEU A 431 4.16 20.68 -2.86
C LEU A 431 4.24 20.09 -1.44
N ILE A 432 4.85 18.91 -1.30
CA ILE A 432 5.00 18.24 -0.01
C ILE A 432 5.98 18.99 0.89
N TRP A 433 7.13 19.43 0.40
CA TRP A 433 8.09 20.20 1.22
C TRP A 433 7.56 21.58 1.57
N GLY A 434 6.84 22.26 0.66
CA GLY A 434 6.11 23.48 0.98
C GLY A 434 5.12 23.25 2.12
N THR A 435 4.27 22.22 2.00
CA THR A 435 3.32 21.85 3.06
C THR A 435 4.03 21.48 4.37
N PHE A 436 5.11 20.69 4.28
CA PHE A 436 5.90 20.28 5.44
C PHE A 436 6.49 21.49 6.18
N ARG A 437 6.98 22.50 5.46
CA ARG A 437 7.51 23.74 6.03
C ARG A 437 6.46 24.47 6.87
N PHE A 438 5.23 24.57 6.36
CA PHE A 438 4.14 25.28 7.05
C PHE A 438 3.48 24.48 8.18
N VAL A 439 3.43 23.15 8.08
CA VAL A 439 2.64 22.29 8.99
C VAL A 439 3.49 21.66 10.07
N ALA A 440 4.67 21.16 9.71
CA ALA A 440 5.46 20.27 10.55
C ALA A 440 6.78 20.89 11.04
N TRP A 441 7.43 21.70 10.20
CA TRP A 441 8.79 22.13 10.45
C TRP A 441 8.97 22.88 11.77
N ASP A 442 8.15 23.91 12.04
CA ASP A 442 8.28 24.72 13.25
C ASP A 442 7.88 23.93 14.52
N LYS A 443 6.93 22.98 14.37
CA LYS A 443 6.55 22.07 15.44
C LYS A 443 7.64 21.04 15.78
N LEU A 444 8.48 20.71 14.82
CA LEU A 444 9.63 19.84 15.03
C LEU A 444 10.88 20.62 15.52
N LYS A 445 10.99 21.90 15.24
CA LYS A 445 12.12 22.71 15.75
C LYS A 445 12.10 22.81 17.28
N GLY A 446 10.92 22.81 17.93
CA GLY A 446 10.80 23.10 19.36
C GLY A 446 11.20 24.55 19.66
N ASN A 447 10.68 25.10 20.70
CA ASN A 447 11.20 26.39 21.21
C ASN A 447 12.65 26.17 21.72
N GLU A 448 13.65 26.33 20.87
CA GLU A 448 15.04 26.50 21.32
C GLU A 448 15.23 27.87 21.99
N GLY A 449 14.17 28.66 22.17
CA GLY A 449 14.17 30.02 22.69
C GLY A 449 13.54 30.24 24.05
N SER A 450 13.22 29.21 24.86
CA SER A 450 12.67 29.43 26.22
C SER A 450 13.51 28.80 27.33
N ALA A 451 14.81 28.64 27.12
CA ALA A 451 15.79 28.31 28.15
C ALA A 451 17.01 29.21 27.96
N ALA A 452 16.83 30.49 28.20
CA ALA A 452 17.85 31.48 28.46
C ALA A 452 17.35 32.41 29.58
#